data_0ddecf96e9d04cd295beeb5aa1673e9f
#
_entry.id   0ddecf96e9d04cd295beeb5aa1673e9f
#
_cell.length_a   1.000
_cell.length_b   1.000
_cell.length_c   1.000
_cell.angle_alpha   90.00
_cell.angle_beta   90.00
_cell.angle_gamma   90.00
#
_symmetry.space_group_name_H-M   'P 1'
#
loop_
_entity.id
_entity.type
_entity.pdbx_description
1 polymer ?
#
loop_
_entity_poly.entity_id
_entity_poly.type
_entity_poly.pdbx_seq_one_letter_code
_entity_poly.pdbx_strand_id
1 'polypeptide(L)'
;MTGVQTCALPISLSEEHRYGKRPLKGHFLRLSVGNELQANASGLLVFTQDWKIVRKLTADASKIEQEYVVEVSGEMAPHGLNRLNHGMTYKGRELPAVKASWQSENRLRFAMKNPQPGVIALFCQAVGLTVISMRRIRIGGVSMGKLPVGQWRYMTAKEKF
;
A
#
# COMPACT_ATOMS: atom_id res chain seq x y z
N MET A 1 9.53 -18.23 3.19
CA MET A 1 8.36 -17.83 3.99
C MET A 1 8.01 -16.37 3.70
N THR A 2 6.76 -16.03 3.64
CA THR A 2 6.30 -14.68 3.38
C THR A 2 5.38 -14.22 4.50
N GLY A 3 5.65 -13.08 5.07
CA GLY A 3 4.86 -12.43 6.11
C GLY A 3 4.39 -11.06 5.67
N VAL A 4 3.33 -10.57 6.27
CA VAL A 4 2.73 -9.27 6.01
C VAL A 4 2.67 -8.49 7.30
N GLN A 5 3.05 -7.21 7.24
CA GLN A 5 3.18 -6.36 8.41
C GLN A 5 2.64 -4.96 8.15
N THR A 6 2.20 -4.28 9.18
CA THR A 6 1.94 -2.84 9.19
C THR A 6 3.16 -2.07 9.70
N CYS A 7 3.24 -0.79 9.35
CA CYS A 7 4.40 0.08 9.54
C CYS A 7 4.75 0.31 11.02
N ALA A 8 5.48 -0.59 11.59
CA ALA A 8 6.28 -0.50 12.82
C ALA A 8 7.12 -1.77 12.88
N LEU A 9 8.17 -1.82 13.68
CA LEU A 9 8.89 -3.06 13.91
C LEU A 9 7.90 -4.12 14.40
N PRO A 10 7.94 -5.36 13.86
CA PRO A 10 7.00 -6.40 14.25
C PRO A 10 7.25 -6.79 15.71
N ILE A 11 6.32 -6.44 16.57
CA ILE A 11 6.44 -6.70 18.00
C ILE A 11 5.75 -8.03 18.36
N SER A 12 4.62 -8.34 17.69
CA SER A 12 3.85 -9.54 18.03
C SER A 12 3.12 -10.15 16.83
N LEU A 13 2.90 -11.46 16.92
CA LEU A 13 2.03 -12.19 16.00
C LEU A 13 0.58 -11.83 16.26
N SER A 14 -0.17 -11.55 15.21
CA SER A 14 -1.61 -11.26 15.30
C SER A 14 -2.39 -12.44 15.84
N GLU A 15 -3.38 -12.18 16.70
CA GLU A 15 -4.27 -13.19 17.25
C GLU A 15 -5.09 -13.94 16.20
N GLU A 16 -5.47 -13.26 15.13
CA GLU A 16 -6.21 -13.85 14.00
C GLU A 16 -5.45 -15.02 13.34
N HIS A 17 -4.13 -15.11 13.55
CA HIS A 17 -3.27 -16.12 12.92
C HIS A 17 -2.56 -17.05 13.91
N ARG A 18 -2.99 -17.07 15.18
CA ARG A 18 -2.44 -18.01 16.18
C ARG A 18 -2.68 -19.48 15.85
N TYR A 19 -3.66 -19.77 15.01
CA TYR A 19 -4.01 -21.13 14.57
C TYR A 19 -3.24 -21.61 13.33
N GLY A 20 -2.28 -20.81 12.85
CA GLY A 20 -1.46 -21.12 11.70
C GLY A 20 -0.14 -21.80 12.03
N LYS A 21 0.85 -21.61 11.17
CA LYS A 21 2.22 -22.15 11.37
C LYS A 21 2.86 -21.57 12.63
N ARG A 22 3.42 -22.45 13.47
CA ARG A 22 4.22 -22.01 14.62
C ARG A 22 5.44 -21.21 14.14
N PRO A 23 5.68 -20.02 14.71
CA PRO A 23 6.88 -19.25 14.40
C PRO A 23 8.15 -20.00 14.79
N LEU A 24 9.11 -20.08 13.86
CA LEU A 24 10.43 -20.67 14.08
C LEU A 24 11.50 -19.59 13.87
N LYS A 25 12.61 -19.68 14.59
CA LYS A 25 13.73 -18.73 14.45
C LYS A 25 14.20 -18.60 13.00
N GLY A 26 14.24 -19.69 12.24
CA GLY A 26 14.61 -19.71 10.84
C GLY A 26 13.70 -18.87 9.94
N HIS A 27 12.46 -18.62 10.34
CA HIS A 27 11.51 -17.80 9.60
C HIS A 27 11.86 -16.30 9.58
N PHE A 28 12.74 -15.85 10.47
CA PHE A 28 13.14 -14.45 10.59
C PHE A 28 14.55 -14.17 10.07
N LEU A 29 15.23 -15.21 9.59
CA LEU A 29 16.58 -15.07 9.02
C LEU A 29 16.48 -14.61 7.55
N ARG A 30 17.36 -13.68 7.16
CA ARG A 30 17.49 -13.21 5.76
C ARG A 30 16.16 -12.79 5.12
N LEU A 31 15.33 -12.09 5.88
CA LEU A 31 14.10 -11.50 5.34
C LEU A 31 14.45 -10.33 4.44
N SER A 32 13.83 -10.30 3.27
CA SER A 32 13.83 -9.14 2.37
C SER A 32 12.48 -8.46 2.42
N VAL A 33 12.49 -7.13 2.35
CA VAL A 33 11.27 -6.33 2.19
C VAL A 33 10.90 -6.32 0.72
N GLY A 34 9.70 -6.75 0.43
CA GLY A 34 9.13 -6.63 -0.91
C GLY A 34 8.29 -5.38 -1.01
N ASN A 35 8.60 -4.52 -1.95
CA ASN A 35 7.83 -3.33 -2.29
C ASN A 35 7.77 -2.27 -1.17
N GLU A 36 8.62 -1.27 -1.28
CA GLU A 36 8.70 -0.15 -0.32
C GLU A 36 7.38 0.65 -0.25
N LEU A 37 7.18 1.32 0.87
CA LEU A 37 6.07 2.26 1.06
C LEU A 37 6.38 3.60 0.37
N GLN A 38 5.32 4.34 0.05
CA GLN A 38 5.44 5.76 -0.27
C GLN A 38 6.05 6.52 0.91
N ALA A 39 6.79 7.59 0.63
CA ALA A 39 7.28 8.48 1.68
C ALA A 39 6.13 8.94 2.58
N ASN A 40 6.34 8.90 3.87
CA ASN A 40 5.32 9.23 4.89
C ASN A 40 4.07 8.34 4.88
N ALA A 41 4.12 7.19 4.22
CA ALA A 41 3.06 6.20 4.29
C ALA A 41 3.28 5.19 5.41
N SER A 42 2.19 4.67 5.91
CA SER A 42 2.12 3.51 6.80
C SER A 42 1.44 2.34 6.11
N GLY A 43 1.19 1.28 6.84
CA GLY A 43 0.34 0.18 6.40
C GLY A 43 1.09 -1.07 6.02
N LEU A 44 0.57 -1.77 5.04
CA LEU A 44 0.98 -3.13 4.68
C LEU A 44 2.41 -3.18 4.15
N LEU A 45 3.26 -3.98 4.79
CA LEU A 45 4.61 -4.36 4.32
C LEU A 45 4.69 -5.86 4.16
N VAL A 46 5.46 -6.31 3.17
CA VAL A 46 5.69 -7.73 2.91
C VAL A 46 7.14 -8.06 3.19
N PHE A 47 7.34 -9.07 4.04
CA PHE A 47 8.67 -9.65 4.30
C PHE A 47 8.70 -11.08 3.77
N THR A 48 9.74 -11.45 3.07
CA THR A 48 9.86 -12.78 2.47
C THR A 48 11.30 -13.24 2.40
N GLN A 49 11.50 -14.57 2.46
CA GLN A 49 12.76 -15.24 2.17
C GLN A 49 12.78 -15.78 0.74
N ASP A 50 11.64 -15.75 0.04
CA ASP A 50 11.51 -16.26 -1.32
C ASP A 50 11.87 -15.17 -2.33
N TRP A 51 13.00 -15.35 -3.02
CA TRP A 51 13.47 -14.45 -4.06
C TRP A 51 12.49 -14.27 -5.23
N LYS A 52 11.65 -15.28 -5.53
CA LYS A 52 10.63 -15.19 -6.57
C LYS A 52 9.56 -14.17 -6.19
N ILE A 53 9.19 -14.12 -4.92
CA ILE A 53 8.26 -13.13 -4.40
C ILE A 53 8.90 -11.75 -4.37
N VAL A 54 10.15 -11.63 -3.96
CA VAL A 54 10.89 -10.36 -4.02
C VAL A 54 10.89 -9.84 -5.45
N ARG A 55 11.29 -10.66 -6.42
CA ARG A 55 11.30 -10.29 -7.84
C ARG A 55 9.93 -9.85 -8.33
N LYS A 56 8.89 -10.57 -7.97
CA LYS A 56 7.51 -10.25 -8.35
C LYS A 56 7.08 -8.88 -7.81
N LEU A 57 7.43 -8.57 -6.57
CA LEU A 57 7.07 -7.32 -5.91
C LEU A 57 7.95 -6.12 -6.31
N THR A 58 9.09 -6.36 -6.94
CA THR A 58 10.03 -5.31 -7.39
C THR A 58 10.07 -5.21 -8.91
N ALA A 59 10.66 -6.18 -9.60
CA ALA A 59 10.83 -6.15 -11.04
C ALA A 59 9.51 -6.23 -11.82
N ASP A 60 8.55 -7.02 -11.34
CA ASP A 60 7.22 -7.18 -11.94
C ASP A 60 6.14 -6.29 -11.28
N ALA A 61 6.54 -5.29 -10.49
CA ALA A 61 5.62 -4.42 -9.73
C ALA A 61 4.58 -3.71 -10.61
N SER A 62 4.90 -3.45 -11.88
CA SER A 62 3.97 -2.87 -12.86
C SER A 62 2.72 -3.71 -13.13
N LYS A 63 2.74 -4.99 -12.77
CA LYS A 63 1.59 -5.90 -12.90
C LYS A 63 0.73 -5.96 -11.65
N ILE A 64 1.24 -5.45 -10.51
CA ILE A 64 0.61 -5.59 -9.21
C ILE A 64 -0.05 -4.27 -8.81
N GLU A 65 -1.37 -4.31 -8.64
CA GLU A 65 -2.12 -3.16 -8.15
C GLU A 65 -1.96 -3.03 -6.62
N GLN A 66 -1.76 -1.81 -6.17
CA GLN A 66 -1.71 -1.44 -4.76
C GLN A 66 -2.83 -0.48 -4.44
N GLU A 67 -3.39 -0.58 -3.24
CA GLU A 67 -4.39 0.36 -2.75
C GLU A 67 -3.88 1.13 -1.54
N TYR A 68 -4.13 2.43 -1.58
CA TYR A 68 -3.85 3.36 -0.50
C TYR A 68 -5.12 4.07 -0.06
N VAL A 69 -5.27 4.29 1.23
CA VAL A 69 -6.22 5.23 1.81
C VAL A 69 -5.43 6.44 2.28
N VAL A 70 -5.85 7.60 1.81
CA VAL A 70 -5.17 8.88 2.05
C VAL A 70 -6.14 9.80 2.77
N GLU A 71 -5.79 10.19 3.97
CA GLU A 71 -6.49 11.24 4.71
C GLU A 71 -6.01 12.60 4.22
N VAL A 72 -6.95 13.44 3.87
CA VAL A 72 -6.68 14.73 3.23
C VAL A 72 -7.41 15.86 3.95
N SER A 73 -6.86 17.07 3.78
CA SER A 73 -7.50 18.33 4.17
C SER A 73 -7.62 19.26 2.97
N GLY A 74 -8.48 20.27 3.07
CA GLY A 74 -8.77 21.22 2.01
C GLY A 74 -10.02 20.84 1.22
N GLU A 75 -10.31 21.63 0.21
CA GLU A 75 -11.46 21.40 -0.69
C GLU A 75 -10.96 20.93 -2.05
N MET A 76 -11.56 19.85 -2.53
CA MET A 76 -11.25 19.35 -3.85
C MET A 76 -11.71 20.33 -4.92
N ALA A 77 -10.84 20.68 -5.84
CA ALA A 77 -11.17 21.51 -6.99
C ALA A 77 -12.33 20.93 -7.80
N PRO A 78 -13.14 21.77 -8.49
CA PRO A 78 -14.23 21.30 -9.33
C PRO A 78 -13.77 20.22 -10.31
N HIS A 79 -14.53 19.14 -10.43
CA HIS A 79 -14.23 17.98 -11.25
C HIS A 79 -12.90 17.26 -10.88
N GLY A 80 -12.32 17.49 -9.67
CA GLY A 80 -11.06 16.93 -9.25
C GLY A 80 -11.02 15.41 -9.33
N LEU A 81 -12.07 14.74 -8.86
CA LEU A 81 -12.16 13.27 -8.94
C LEU A 81 -12.16 12.75 -10.38
N ASN A 82 -12.89 13.41 -11.28
CA ASN A 82 -12.88 13.08 -12.71
C ASN A 82 -11.49 13.26 -13.32
N ARG A 83 -10.82 14.35 -12.98
CA ARG A 83 -9.45 14.62 -13.45
C ARG A 83 -8.47 13.55 -13.00
N LEU A 84 -8.57 13.09 -11.75
CA LEU A 84 -7.77 11.97 -11.25
C LEU A 84 -8.02 10.69 -12.05
N ASN A 85 -9.29 10.37 -12.31
CA ASN A 85 -9.65 9.13 -12.99
C ASN A 85 -9.37 9.11 -14.50
N HIS A 86 -9.24 10.28 -15.13
CA HIS A 86 -8.95 10.38 -16.57
C HIS A 86 -7.50 10.77 -16.89
N GLY A 87 -6.73 11.15 -15.89
CA GLY A 87 -5.40 11.73 -16.07
C GLY A 87 -5.44 13.23 -16.26
N MET A 88 -4.34 13.90 -15.93
CA MET A 88 -4.23 15.34 -16.02
C MET A 88 -2.80 15.80 -16.16
N THR A 89 -2.62 17.04 -16.61
CA THR A 89 -1.33 17.73 -16.55
C THR A 89 -1.29 18.63 -15.31
N TYR A 90 -0.23 18.54 -14.52
CA TYR A 90 -0.01 19.39 -13.35
C TYR A 90 1.43 19.88 -13.30
N LYS A 91 1.63 21.22 -13.28
CA LYS A 91 2.95 21.86 -13.28
C LYS A 91 3.88 21.34 -14.39
N GLY A 92 3.36 21.16 -15.60
CA GLY A 92 4.12 20.66 -16.74
C GLY A 92 4.43 19.16 -16.72
N ARG A 93 3.93 18.43 -15.73
CA ARG A 93 4.06 16.97 -15.63
C ARG A 93 2.74 16.29 -15.93
N GLU A 94 2.77 15.31 -16.83
CA GLU A 94 1.62 14.47 -17.09
C GLU A 94 1.43 13.47 -15.94
N LEU A 95 0.24 13.45 -15.38
CA LEU A 95 -0.19 12.49 -14.37
C LEU A 95 -1.15 11.50 -15.03
N PRO A 96 -0.83 10.21 -15.02
CA PRO A 96 -1.67 9.19 -15.63
C PRO A 96 -3.01 9.07 -14.91
N ALA A 97 -3.98 8.49 -15.60
CA ALA A 97 -5.25 8.11 -14.98
C ALA A 97 -5.02 7.16 -13.80
N VAL A 98 -5.71 7.41 -12.69
CA VAL A 98 -5.65 6.59 -11.49
C VAL A 98 -7.07 6.30 -10.99
N LYS A 99 -7.31 5.11 -10.47
CA LYS A 99 -8.60 4.80 -9.84
C LYS A 99 -8.66 5.50 -8.49
N ALA A 100 -9.41 6.59 -8.41
CA ALA A 100 -9.64 7.33 -7.18
C ALA A 100 -11.13 7.39 -6.84
N SER A 101 -11.45 7.25 -5.56
CA SER A 101 -12.81 7.35 -5.04
C SER A 101 -12.80 7.86 -3.60
N TRP A 102 -13.86 8.55 -3.20
CA TRP A 102 -14.06 8.90 -1.82
C TRP A 102 -14.44 7.67 -0.99
N GLN A 103 -13.75 7.44 0.11
CA GLN A 103 -14.09 6.44 1.11
C GLN A 103 -14.89 7.05 2.26
N SER A 104 -14.62 8.30 2.59
CA SER A 104 -15.34 9.13 3.54
C SER A 104 -15.16 10.60 3.17
N GLU A 105 -15.69 11.52 3.96
CA GLU A 105 -15.61 12.97 3.71
C GLU A 105 -14.16 13.50 3.55
N ASN A 106 -13.20 12.90 4.25
CA ASN A 106 -11.80 13.32 4.25
C ASN A 106 -10.82 12.22 3.85
N ARG A 107 -11.30 11.11 3.31
CA ARG A 107 -10.44 9.98 2.91
C ARG A 107 -10.67 9.60 1.47
N LEU A 108 -9.60 9.70 0.69
CA LEU A 108 -9.53 9.19 -0.68
C LEU A 108 -8.90 7.81 -0.71
N ARG A 109 -9.46 6.93 -1.52
CA ARG A 109 -8.87 5.65 -1.87
C ARG A 109 -8.28 5.74 -3.26
N PHE A 110 -7.02 5.36 -3.39
CA PHE A 110 -6.30 5.25 -4.65
C PHE A 110 -5.97 3.78 -4.93
N ALA A 111 -6.23 3.33 -6.15
CA ALA A 111 -5.76 2.04 -6.63
C ALA A 111 -4.93 2.24 -7.89
N MET A 112 -3.67 1.81 -7.85
CA MET A 112 -2.72 1.99 -8.94
C MET A 112 -1.64 0.93 -8.95
N LYS A 113 -1.04 0.73 -10.11
CA LYS A 113 0.10 -0.17 -10.29
C LYS A 113 1.40 0.59 -10.14
N ASN A 114 2.35 0.01 -9.42
CA ASN A 114 3.70 0.53 -9.24
C ASN A 114 3.77 2.06 -9.00
N PRO A 115 3.12 2.59 -7.95
CA PRO A 115 3.13 4.01 -7.68
C PRO A 115 4.55 4.50 -7.44
N GLN A 116 4.99 5.48 -8.24
CA GLN A 116 6.29 6.10 -8.06
C GLN A 116 6.33 6.89 -6.73
N PRO A 117 7.49 7.01 -6.08
CA PRO A 117 7.63 7.77 -4.85
C PRO A 117 7.05 9.20 -4.99
N GLY A 118 6.20 9.59 -4.05
CA GLY A 118 5.58 10.92 -4.01
C GLY A 118 4.41 11.15 -4.97
N VAL A 119 4.07 10.20 -5.84
CA VAL A 119 3.02 10.40 -6.85
C VAL A 119 1.64 10.62 -6.23
N ILE A 120 1.32 9.95 -5.13
CA ILE A 120 0.01 10.10 -4.47
C ILE A 120 -0.14 11.51 -3.89
N ALA A 121 0.91 12.04 -3.25
CA ALA A 121 0.90 13.41 -2.75
C ALA A 121 0.73 14.42 -3.91
N LEU A 122 1.38 14.15 -5.04
CA LEU A 122 1.25 14.99 -6.23
C LEU A 122 -0.17 14.97 -6.82
N PHE A 123 -0.82 13.82 -6.86
CA PHE A 123 -2.24 13.71 -7.25
C PHE A 123 -3.14 14.55 -6.34
N CYS A 124 -2.97 14.46 -5.02
CA CYS A 124 -3.74 15.24 -4.07
C CYS A 124 -3.52 16.74 -4.27
N GLN A 125 -2.26 17.18 -4.40
CA GLN A 125 -1.93 18.59 -4.66
C GLN A 125 -2.55 19.10 -5.97
N ALA A 126 -2.55 18.28 -7.01
CA ALA A 126 -3.09 18.66 -8.32
C ALA A 126 -4.60 18.95 -8.31
N VAL A 127 -5.31 18.44 -7.31
CA VAL A 127 -6.75 18.68 -7.12
C VAL A 127 -7.06 19.56 -5.90
N GLY A 128 -6.04 20.24 -5.35
CA GLY A 128 -6.21 21.21 -4.25
C GLY A 128 -6.24 20.63 -2.85
N LEU A 129 -5.87 19.36 -2.69
CA LEU A 129 -5.87 18.67 -1.40
C LEU A 129 -4.48 18.56 -0.81
N THR A 130 -4.41 18.59 0.52
CA THR A 130 -3.19 18.35 1.31
C THR A 130 -3.28 17.00 1.99
N VAL A 131 -2.25 16.17 1.85
CA VAL A 131 -2.17 14.86 2.50
C VAL A 131 -1.86 15.05 3.99
N ILE A 132 -2.68 14.48 4.86
CA ILE A 132 -2.46 14.40 6.30
C ILE A 132 -1.76 13.09 6.65
N SER A 133 -2.32 11.98 6.19
CA SER A 133 -1.77 10.65 6.41
C SER A 133 -2.07 9.74 5.21
N MET A 134 -1.29 8.69 5.08
CA MET A 134 -1.39 7.74 3.97
C MET A 134 -1.15 6.33 4.49
N ARG A 135 -1.98 5.38 4.07
CA ARG A 135 -1.86 3.98 4.48
C ARG A 135 -2.06 3.05 3.30
N ARG A 136 -1.09 2.17 3.05
CA ARG A 136 -1.26 1.10 2.07
C ARG A 136 -2.07 -0.04 2.70
N ILE A 137 -3.20 -0.36 2.10
CA ILE A 137 -4.16 -1.34 2.63
C ILE A 137 -4.21 -2.64 1.83
N ARG A 138 -3.66 -2.66 0.60
CA ARG A 138 -3.64 -3.86 -0.25
C ARG A 138 -2.45 -3.86 -1.19
N ILE A 139 -1.91 -5.05 -1.46
CA ILE A 139 -0.91 -5.34 -2.50
C ILE A 139 -1.39 -6.58 -3.25
N GLY A 140 -1.73 -6.45 -4.53
CA GLY A 140 -2.29 -7.55 -5.30
C GLY A 140 -3.52 -8.15 -4.62
N GLY A 141 -3.53 -9.45 -4.40
CA GLY A 141 -4.59 -10.15 -3.69
C GLY A 141 -4.43 -10.19 -2.16
N VAL A 142 -3.41 -9.50 -1.61
CA VAL A 142 -3.14 -9.48 -0.17
C VAL A 142 -3.67 -8.20 0.46
N SER A 143 -4.69 -8.33 1.31
CA SER A 143 -5.26 -7.22 2.07
C SER A 143 -4.66 -7.14 3.47
N MET A 144 -4.51 -5.93 3.97
CA MET A 144 -4.15 -5.69 5.36
C MET A 144 -5.24 -6.20 6.32
N GLY A 145 -6.51 -6.09 5.92
CA GLY A 145 -7.63 -6.46 6.76
C GLY A 145 -7.64 -5.71 8.09
N LYS A 146 -7.85 -6.43 9.18
CA LYS A 146 -7.85 -5.89 10.56
C LYS A 146 -6.49 -6.02 11.25
N LEU A 147 -5.40 -6.25 10.52
CA LEU A 147 -4.07 -6.38 11.11
C LEU A 147 -3.67 -5.10 11.86
N PRO A 148 -3.49 -5.13 13.19
CA PRO A 148 -3.13 -3.95 13.97
C PRO A 148 -1.72 -3.46 13.65
N VAL A 149 -1.46 -2.19 13.96
CA VAL A 149 -0.12 -1.59 13.84
C VAL A 149 0.88 -2.36 14.73
N GLY A 150 2.06 -2.64 14.19
CA GLY A 150 3.12 -3.37 14.90
C GLY A 150 2.91 -4.88 14.98
N GLN A 151 1.83 -5.40 14.43
CA GLN A 151 1.60 -6.84 14.37
C GLN A 151 1.88 -7.40 12.98
N TRP A 152 2.17 -8.68 12.93
CA TRP A 152 2.44 -9.40 11.69
C TRP A 152 1.66 -10.73 11.66
N ARG A 153 1.51 -11.26 10.47
CA ARG A 153 0.89 -12.57 10.24
C ARG A 153 1.56 -13.27 9.06
N TYR A 154 1.42 -14.56 8.99
CA TYR A 154 1.74 -15.28 7.76
C TYR A 154 0.67 -15.02 6.69
N MET A 155 1.10 -15.05 5.44
CA MET A 155 0.15 -15.14 4.33
C MET A 155 -0.54 -16.48 4.33
N THR A 156 -1.81 -16.47 3.98
CA THR A 156 -2.59 -17.70 3.78
C THR A 156 -2.29 -18.30 2.41
N ALA A 157 -2.58 -19.58 2.23
CA ALA A 157 -2.38 -20.26 0.94
C ALA A 157 -3.24 -19.69 -0.21
N LYS A 158 -4.30 -18.97 0.12
CA LYS A 158 -5.20 -18.33 -0.85
C LYS A 158 -4.73 -16.94 -1.30
N GLU A 159 -3.88 -16.29 -0.53
CA GLU A 159 -3.36 -14.95 -0.84
C GLU A 159 -2.22 -15.04 -1.86
N LYS A 160 -2.30 -14.19 -2.87
CA LYS A 160 -1.30 -14.12 -3.97
C LYS A 160 -1.08 -12.65 -4.35
N PHE A 161 0.13 -12.35 -4.82
CA PHE A 161 0.47 -11.07 -5.43
C PHE A 161 0.22 -11.08 -6.93
#